data_2bbcc471d3b6232212de1dc2c1df0d98
#
_entry.id   2bbcc471d3b6232212de1dc2c1df0d98
#
_cell.length_a   1.000
_cell.length_b   1.000
_cell.length_c   1.000
_cell.angle_alpha   90.00
_cell.angle_beta   90.00
_cell.angle_gamma   90.00
#
_symmetry.space_group_name_H-M   'P 1'
#
loop_
_entity.id
_entity.type
_entity.pdbx_description
1 polymer ?
#
loop_
_entity_poly.entity_id
_entity_poly.type
_entity_poly.pdbx_seq_one_letter_code
_entity_poly.pdbx_strand_id
1 'polypeptide(L)'
;MKTIEFDTNFDKKLWTLMVPIMVQNLMLALVAVADAFMLGGLDQNYMSAVSLATQIQFIQNMFLSAATAGLAILGAQYWGKQDIKALDDIFALAIRICGIVSVLFFVACAFFPRYLMLIFTNEPVLIDYGVSYLKIASFSYLLTGFSQCYIVMMKISEHAGTAAAVSSITVLINIMLNAIFIYGAFGIESMNVRGAALATLISRVVELMLSITFSYRPGYIRLKIRELFARNKELSADFMRCSGPILGASLVWGIGFTSYSTFMGHMGTDAAAANSVAAVVRDIICCLSAGISSAAGIMIGNELGAGNLKRGKAYGIRMAKLSFLCGAVMTVLMAVSAPVILHFVKLTPQAAEYLKQLFGVLAFYMIGRSVNEIIINGVFGSGGDTMFDMYSLAVTMWGIAIPLAVAGTYFLNWPVVVVYACTCVDEIGKIPWTLIHFKKYKWVKDLTR
;
A
#
# COMPACT_ATOMS: atom_id res chain seq x y z
N MET A 1 -0.70 -30.44 24.84
CA MET A 1 -0.22 -29.62 23.71
C MET A 1 1.18 -30.05 23.39
N LYS A 2 1.36 -30.94 22.38
CA LYS A 2 2.70 -31.32 21.92
C LYS A 2 3.37 -30.06 21.37
N THR A 3 4.54 -29.75 21.90
CA THR A 3 5.47 -28.74 21.38
C THR A 3 5.61 -28.96 19.86
N ILE A 4 5.06 -27.99 19.09
CA ILE A 4 5.31 -27.93 17.66
C ILE A 4 6.81 -27.75 17.55
N GLU A 5 7.52 -28.72 16.96
CA GLU A 5 8.95 -28.64 16.71
C GLU A 5 9.31 -27.26 16.20
N PHE A 6 10.33 -26.67 16.80
CA PHE A 6 10.88 -25.38 16.39
C PHE A 6 11.35 -25.55 14.93
N ASP A 7 10.52 -25.10 13.99
CA ASP A 7 10.87 -25.11 12.59
C ASP A 7 11.88 -23.99 12.36
N THR A 8 13.16 -24.34 12.41
CA THR A 8 14.28 -23.42 12.16
C THR A 8 14.17 -22.75 10.78
N ASN A 9 13.40 -23.33 9.86
CA ASN A 9 13.13 -22.78 8.55
C ASN A 9 12.12 -21.63 8.59
N PHE A 10 11.18 -21.59 9.57
CA PHE A 10 10.18 -20.53 9.66
C PHE A 10 10.84 -19.16 9.85
N ASP A 11 11.69 -19.01 10.85
CA ASP A 11 12.29 -17.72 11.17
C ASP A 11 13.22 -17.26 10.03
N LYS A 12 14.03 -18.15 9.48
CA LYS A 12 14.89 -17.85 8.33
C LYS A 12 14.07 -17.41 7.12
N LYS A 13 12.98 -18.12 6.79
CA LYS A 13 12.11 -17.81 5.66
C LYS A 13 11.38 -16.49 5.88
N LEU A 14 10.91 -16.25 7.12
CA LEU A 14 10.29 -14.99 7.50
C LEU A 14 11.24 -13.80 7.28
N TRP A 15 12.44 -13.85 7.84
CA TRP A 15 13.41 -12.76 7.70
C TRP A 15 13.81 -12.51 6.24
N THR A 16 13.98 -13.57 5.46
CA THR A 16 14.35 -13.50 4.04
C THR A 16 13.28 -12.82 3.19
N LEU A 17 12.00 -12.95 3.55
CA LEU A 17 10.89 -12.30 2.85
C LEU A 17 10.57 -10.92 3.45
N MET A 18 10.45 -10.85 4.78
CA MET A 18 10.00 -9.66 5.49
C MET A 18 10.93 -8.47 5.29
N VAL A 19 12.24 -8.64 5.51
CA VAL A 19 13.20 -7.51 5.49
C VAL A 19 13.26 -6.84 4.10
N PRO A 20 13.41 -7.57 2.99
CA PRO A 20 13.38 -6.95 1.67
C PRO A 20 12.06 -6.22 1.37
N ILE A 21 10.92 -6.80 1.75
CA ILE A 21 9.60 -6.18 1.52
C ILE A 21 9.43 -4.92 2.38
N MET A 22 9.90 -4.94 3.63
CA MET A 22 9.91 -3.74 4.49
C MET A 22 10.77 -2.63 3.90
N VAL A 23 11.98 -2.94 3.46
CA VAL A 23 12.87 -1.98 2.80
C VAL A 23 12.23 -1.42 1.54
N GLN A 24 11.60 -2.26 0.73
CA GLN A 24 10.87 -1.83 -0.46
C GLN A 24 9.75 -0.82 -0.11
N ASN A 25 8.91 -1.15 0.87
CA ASN A 25 7.82 -0.27 1.29
C ASN A 25 8.34 1.06 1.85
N LEU A 26 9.42 1.02 2.65
CA LEU A 26 10.07 2.20 3.18
C LEU A 26 10.62 3.09 2.05
N MET A 27 11.30 2.50 1.07
CA MET A 27 11.82 3.26 -0.08
C MET A 27 10.68 3.93 -0.85
N LEU A 28 9.56 3.23 -1.09
CA LEU A 28 8.41 3.82 -1.77
C LEU A 28 7.77 4.96 -0.97
N ALA A 29 7.70 4.85 0.35
CA ALA A 29 7.20 5.93 1.20
C ALA A 29 8.12 7.17 1.14
N LEU A 30 9.43 6.98 1.09
CA LEU A 30 10.41 8.07 1.00
C LEU A 30 10.35 8.84 -0.31
N VAL A 31 9.95 8.22 -1.42
CA VAL A 31 9.77 8.93 -2.72
C VAL A 31 8.75 10.05 -2.58
N ALA A 32 7.57 9.76 -2.03
CA ALA A 32 6.51 10.75 -1.90
C ALA A 32 6.94 11.95 -1.04
N VAL A 33 7.73 11.68 0.01
CA VAL A 33 8.31 12.72 0.87
C VAL A 33 9.35 13.54 0.11
N ALA A 34 10.24 12.88 -0.65
CA ALA A 34 11.27 13.55 -1.43
C ALA A 34 10.67 14.44 -2.52
N ASP A 35 9.67 13.95 -3.24
CA ASP A 35 8.98 14.71 -4.31
C ASP A 35 8.32 15.96 -3.73
N ALA A 36 7.58 15.83 -2.62
CA ALA A 36 6.93 16.96 -1.96
C ALA A 36 7.94 17.98 -1.46
N PHE A 37 9.07 17.54 -0.88
CA PHE A 37 10.12 18.41 -0.37
C PHE A 37 10.83 19.15 -1.50
N MET A 38 11.15 18.47 -2.61
CA MET A 38 11.85 19.07 -3.75
C MET A 38 10.98 20.11 -4.45
N LEU A 39 9.72 19.83 -4.69
CA LEU A 39 8.79 20.77 -5.34
C LEU A 39 8.40 21.93 -4.42
N GLY A 40 8.17 21.65 -3.15
CA GLY A 40 7.83 22.67 -2.15
C GLY A 40 8.96 23.66 -1.88
N GLY A 41 10.21 23.25 -2.11
CA GLY A 41 11.38 24.11 -2.02
C GLY A 41 11.48 25.15 -3.15
N LEU A 42 10.75 24.96 -4.26
CA LEU A 42 10.71 25.91 -5.38
C LEU A 42 9.47 26.83 -5.31
N ASP A 43 8.29 26.24 -5.27
CA ASP A 43 7.01 26.97 -5.26
C ASP A 43 5.93 26.09 -4.61
N GLN A 44 5.18 26.66 -3.68
CA GLN A 44 4.05 26.01 -3.03
C GLN A 44 2.99 25.56 -4.05
N ASN A 45 2.77 26.31 -5.13
CA ASN A 45 1.79 25.96 -6.16
C ASN A 45 2.21 24.67 -6.91
N TYR A 46 3.50 24.46 -7.15
CA TYR A 46 4.00 23.23 -7.79
C TYR A 46 3.72 22.02 -6.92
N MET A 47 4.05 22.11 -5.62
CA MET A 47 3.77 21.04 -4.66
C MET A 47 2.27 20.74 -4.58
N SER A 48 1.44 21.78 -4.47
CA SER A 48 -0.01 21.64 -4.37
C SER A 48 -0.61 21.03 -5.63
N ALA A 49 -0.22 21.48 -6.81
CA ALA A 49 -0.70 20.95 -8.08
C ALA A 49 -0.35 19.47 -8.27
N VAL A 50 0.90 19.07 -7.95
CA VAL A 50 1.35 17.68 -8.05
C VAL A 50 0.66 16.82 -7.01
N SER A 51 0.48 17.31 -5.77
CA SER A 51 -0.25 16.62 -4.73
C SER A 51 -1.70 16.30 -5.14
N LEU A 52 -2.41 17.24 -5.77
CA LEU A 52 -3.75 17.01 -6.31
C LEU A 52 -3.74 16.05 -7.49
N ALA A 53 -2.80 16.17 -8.40
CA ALA A 53 -2.67 15.29 -9.57
C ALA A 53 -2.38 13.85 -9.17
N THR A 54 -1.56 13.62 -8.14
CA THR A 54 -1.23 12.28 -7.64
C THR A 54 -2.39 11.57 -6.92
N GLN A 55 -3.47 12.28 -6.56
CA GLN A 55 -4.70 11.62 -6.08
C GLN A 55 -5.29 10.69 -7.13
N ILE A 56 -5.13 10.99 -8.41
CA ILE A 56 -5.57 10.11 -9.50
C ILE A 56 -4.76 8.81 -9.49
N GLN A 57 -3.44 8.91 -9.29
CA GLN A 57 -2.58 7.74 -9.13
C GLN A 57 -2.94 6.91 -7.89
N PHE A 58 -3.31 7.57 -6.80
CA PHE A 58 -3.78 6.90 -5.59
C PHE A 58 -5.04 6.05 -5.87
N ILE A 59 -6.01 6.60 -6.63
CA ILE A 59 -7.19 5.86 -7.04
C ILE A 59 -6.80 4.68 -7.95
N GLN A 60 -5.91 4.89 -8.93
CA GLN A 60 -5.40 3.80 -9.78
C GLN A 60 -4.78 2.68 -8.93
N ASN A 61 -3.98 3.04 -7.94
CA ASN A 61 -3.31 2.08 -7.07
C ASN A 61 -4.29 1.21 -6.27
N MET A 62 -5.50 1.69 -5.94
CA MET A 62 -6.53 0.86 -5.31
C MET A 62 -6.98 -0.28 -6.22
N PHE A 63 -7.18 -0.01 -7.50
CA PHE A 63 -7.54 -1.04 -8.47
C PHE A 63 -6.37 -2.01 -8.72
N LEU A 64 -5.15 -1.49 -8.88
CA LEU A 64 -3.97 -2.31 -9.10
C LEU A 64 -3.65 -3.19 -7.88
N SER A 65 -3.80 -2.66 -6.66
CA SER A 65 -3.54 -3.41 -5.42
C SER A 65 -4.51 -4.59 -5.26
N ALA A 66 -5.77 -4.41 -5.62
CA ALA A 66 -6.74 -5.51 -5.59
C ALA A 66 -6.39 -6.64 -6.57
N ALA A 67 -5.99 -6.28 -7.80
CA ALA A 67 -5.58 -7.26 -8.80
C ALA A 67 -4.26 -7.96 -8.41
N THR A 68 -3.28 -7.22 -7.90
CA THR A 68 -2.01 -7.79 -7.44
C THR A 68 -2.15 -8.60 -6.15
N ALA A 69 -3.10 -8.25 -5.27
CA ALA A 69 -3.43 -9.08 -4.11
C ALA A 69 -4.07 -10.41 -4.53
N GLY A 70 -5.00 -10.40 -5.52
CA GLY A 70 -5.51 -11.63 -6.10
C GLY A 70 -4.41 -12.53 -6.68
N LEU A 71 -3.45 -11.92 -7.40
CA LEU A 71 -2.25 -12.59 -7.88
C LEU A 71 -1.42 -13.17 -6.72
N ALA A 72 -1.22 -12.41 -5.64
CA ALA A 72 -0.43 -12.85 -4.49
C ALA A 72 -1.09 -14.04 -3.76
N ILE A 73 -2.40 -13.99 -3.55
CA ILE A 73 -3.15 -15.04 -2.83
C ILE A 73 -3.13 -16.35 -3.60
N LEU A 74 -3.62 -16.35 -4.84
CA LEU A 74 -3.69 -17.56 -5.66
C LEU A 74 -2.29 -17.99 -6.09
N GLY A 75 -1.46 -17.04 -6.50
CA GLY A 75 -0.09 -17.32 -6.94
C GLY A 75 0.76 -17.99 -5.86
N ALA A 76 0.66 -17.55 -4.59
CA ALA A 76 1.39 -18.20 -3.50
C ALA A 76 0.92 -19.65 -3.30
N GLN A 77 -0.37 -19.93 -3.39
CA GLN A 77 -0.89 -21.30 -3.25
C GLN A 77 -0.49 -22.18 -4.43
N TYR A 78 -0.61 -21.72 -5.67
CA TYR A 78 -0.18 -22.49 -6.85
C TYR A 78 1.35 -22.66 -6.92
N TRP A 79 2.11 -21.69 -6.41
CA TRP A 79 3.55 -21.86 -6.22
C TRP A 79 3.86 -22.96 -5.20
N GLY A 80 3.17 -22.99 -4.07
CA GLY A 80 3.29 -24.06 -3.07
C GLY A 80 2.95 -25.43 -3.62
N LYS A 81 1.93 -25.53 -4.48
CA LYS A 81 1.54 -26.77 -5.18
C LYS A 81 2.51 -27.17 -6.30
N GLN A 82 3.41 -26.27 -6.73
CA GLN A 82 4.31 -26.43 -7.88
C GLN A 82 3.57 -26.57 -9.23
N ASP A 83 2.35 -26.03 -9.31
CA ASP A 83 1.59 -25.99 -10.57
C ASP A 83 1.95 -24.72 -11.36
N ILE A 84 3.06 -24.80 -12.09
CA ILE A 84 3.61 -23.67 -12.85
C ILE A 84 2.65 -23.24 -13.99
N LYS A 85 1.86 -24.17 -14.55
CA LYS A 85 0.93 -23.82 -15.62
C LYS A 85 -0.21 -22.94 -15.12
N ALA A 86 -0.83 -23.32 -14.01
CA ALA A 86 -1.87 -22.50 -13.39
C ALA A 86 -1.31 -21.15 -12.94
N LEU A 87 -0.06 -21.12 -12.47
CA LEU A 87 0.61 -19.88 -12.07
C LEU A 87 0.86 -18.95 -13.27
N ASP A 88 1.27 -19.49 -14.44
CA ASP A 88 1.39 -18.70 -15.67
C ASP A 88 0.03 -18.11 -16.09
N ASP A 89 -1.05 -18.90 -16.00
CA ASP A 89 -2.42 -18.45 -16.31
C ASP A 89 -2.88 -17.31 -15.39
N ILE A 90 -2.61 -17.43 -14.07
CA ILE A 90 -2.95 -16.40 -13.07
C ILE A 90 -2.14 -15.12 -13.32
N PHE A 91 -0.85 -15.27 -13.62
CA PHE A 91 0.02 -14.14 -13.94
C PHE A 91 -0.47 -13.40 -15.19
N ALA A 92 -0.78 -14.13 -16.24
CA ALA A 92 -1.35 -13.57 -17.47
C ALA A 92 -2.71 -12.87 -17.23
N LEU A 93 -3.55 -13.44 -16.36
CA LEU A 93 -4.82 -12.83 -15.97
C LEU A 93 -4.61 -11.51 -15.21
N ALA A 94 -3.69 -11.50 -14.24
CA ALA A 94 -3.36 -10.29 -13.49
C ALA A 94 -2.81 -9.19 -14.40
N ILE A 95 -1.91 -9.54 -15.35
CA ILE A 95 -1.38 -8.61 -16.36
C ILE A 95 -2.51 -8.03 -17.22
N ARG A 96 -3.49 -8.84 -17.64
CA ARG A 96 -4.65 -8.35 -18.42
C ARG A 96 -5.48 -7.36 -17.62
N ILE A 97 -5.83 -7.69 -16.39
CA ILE A 97 -6.65 -6.81 -15.53
C ILE A 97 -5.90 -5.52 -15.22
N CYS A 98 -4.65 -5.61 -14.78
CA CYS A 98 -3.81 -4.43 -14.52
C CYS A 98 -3.58 -3.61 -15.79
N GLY A 99 -3.41 -4.27 -16.95
CA GLY A 99 -3.28 -3.60 -18.25
C GLY A 99 -4.52 -2.81 -18.63
N ILE A 100 -5.73 -3.39 -18.46
CA ILE A 100 -6.99 -2.69 -18.73
C ILE A 100 -7.12 -1.46 -17.81
N VAL A 101 -6.89 -1.62 -16.51
CA VAL A 101 -6.92 -0.50 -15.55
C VAL A 101 -5.91 0.56 -15.95
N SER A 102 -4.66 0.17 -16.25
CA SER A 102 -3.60 1.10 -16.63
C SER A 102 -3.92 1.87 -17.91
N VAL A 103 -4.48 1.21 -18.92
CA VAL A 103 -4.92 1.87 -20.18
C VAL A 103 -6.06 2.85 -19.91
N LEU A 104 -7.05 2.49 -19.08
CA LEU A 104 -8.16 3.39 -18.72
C LEU A 104 -7.63 4.68 -18.06
N PHE A 105 -6.74 4.55 -17.08
CA PHE A 105 -6.15 5.72 -16.39
C PHE A 105 -5.22 6.51 -17.32
N PHE A 106 -4.46 5.83 -18.19
CA PHE A 106 -3.66 6.49 -19.21
C PHE A 106 -4.53 7.35 -20.13
N VAL A 107 -5.59 6.80 -20.69
CA VAL A 107 -6.50 7.53 -21.59
C VAL A 107 -7.15 8.71 -20.85
N ALA A 108 -7.63 8.49 -19.63
CA ALA A 108 -8.23 9.55 -18.82
C ALA A 108 -7.23 10.70 -18.57
N CYS A 109 -6.01 10.41 -18.14
CA CYS A 109 -5.00 11.41 -17.81
C CYS A 109 -4.35 12.08 -19.05
N ALA A 110 -4.18 11.34 -20.15
CA ALA A 110 -3.57 11.88 -21.36
C ALA A 110 -4.53 12.77 -22.15
N PHE A 111 -5.79 12.40 -22.27
CA PHE A 111 -6.77 13.08 -23.12
C PHE A 111 -7.70 14.02 -22.35
N PHE A 112 -7.97 13.76 -21.06
CA PHE A 112 -8.89 14.53 -20.24
C PHE A 112 -8.27 15.11 -18.95
N PRO A 113 -6.98 15.53 -18.93
CA PRO A 113 -6.30 15.93 -17.70
C PRO A 113 -6.94 17.16 -17.05
N ARG A 114 -7.46 18.10 -17.85
CA ARG A 114 -8.12 19.31 -17.34
C ARG A 114 -9.40 18.99 -16.56
N TYR A 115 -10.23 18.10 -17.08
CA TYR A 115 -11.46 17.68 -16.40
C TYR A 115 -11.17 16.94 -15.10
N LEU A 116 -10.10 16.13 -15.08
CA LEU A 116 -9.68 15.42 -13.87
C LEU A 116 -9.19 16.41 -12.80
N MET A 117 -8.43 17.44 -13.17
CA MET A 117 -7.98 18.47 -12.23
C MET A 117 -9.15 19.29 -11.68
N LEU A 118 -10.17 19.58 -12.49
CA LEU A 118 -11.38 20.30 -12.07
C LEU A 118 -12.19 19.57 -10.99
N ILE A 119 -12.00 18.25 -10.83
CA ILE A 119 -12.62 17.48 -9.71
C ILE A 119 -12.02 17.92 -8.37
N PHE A 120 -10.74 18.32 -8.36
CA PHE A 120 -9.99 18.58 -7.13
C PHE A 120 -9.83 20.07 -6.83
N THR A 121 -9.82 20.95 -7.85
CA THR A 121 -9.60 22.38 -7.65
C THR A 121 -10.21 23.22 -8.77
N ASN A 122 -10.60 24.45 -8.42
CA ASN A 122 -11.05 25.48 -9.36
C ASN A 122 -9.96 26.53 -9.64
N GLU A 123 -8.79 26.44 -8.99
CA GLU A 123 -7.70 27.41 -9.16
C GLU A 123 -6.98 27.21 -10.50
N PRO A 124 -7.03 28.20 -11.43
CA PRO A 124 -6.49 28.05 -12.77
C PRO A 124 -5.01 27.68 -12.80
N VAL A 125 -4.20 28.25 -11.90
CA VAL A 125 -2.76 28.00 -11.81
C VAL A 125 -2.46 26.54 -11.45
N LEU A 126 -3.20 25.98 -10.48
CA LEU A 126 -3.05 24.58 -10.07
C LEU A 126 -3.53 23.62 -11.15
N ILE A 127 -4.58 24.00 -11.90
CA ILE A 127 -5.07 23.21 -13.03
C ILE A 127 -4.01 23.14 -14.12
N ASP A 128 -3.40 24.26 -14.51
CA ASP A 128 -2.42 24.30 -15.60
C ASP A 128 -1.14 23.50 -15.26
N TYR A 129 -0.64 23.61 -14.03
CA TYR A 129 0.48 22.80 -13.56
C TYR A 129 0.10 21.31 -13.46
N GLY A 130 -1.07 20.99 -12.92
CA GLY A 130 -1.56 19.61 -12.82
C GLY A 130 -1.77 18.97 -14.20
N VAL A 131 -2.30 19.70 -15.17
CA VAL A 131 -2.42 19.23 -16.57
C VAL A 131 -1.06 18.96 -17.18
N SER A 132 -0.08 19.85 -16.95
CA SER A 132 1.28 19.67 -17.45
C SER A 132 1.96 18.44 -16.85
N TYR A 133 1.70 18.15 -15.57
CA TYR A 133 2.16 16.95 -14.89
C TYR A 133 1.48 15.69 -15.44
N LEU A 134 0.14 15.65 -15.49
CA LEU A 134 -0.64 14.48 -15.86
C LEU A 134 -0.37 14.02 -17.28
N LYS A 135 -0.15 14.93 -18.24
CA LYS A 135 0.18 14.58 -19.62
C LYS A 135 1.43 13.71 -19.74
N ILE A 136 2.43 13.93 -18.89
CA ILE A 136 3.66 13.13 -18.87
C ILE A 136 3.49 11.92 -17.94
N ALA A 137 2.95 12.14 -16.74
CA ALA A 137 2.75 11.09 -15.74
C ALA A 137 1.81 9.97 -16.20
N SER A 138 0.86 10.26 -17.13
CA SER A 138 -0.05 9.25 -17.69
C SER A 138 0.69 8.05 -18.28
N PHE A 139 1.83 8.27 -18.93
CA PHE A 139 2.66 7.17 -19.45
C PHE A 139 3.25 6.30 -18.33
N SER A 140 3.61 6.89 -17.20
CA SER A 140 4.06 6.12 -16.04
C SER A 140 2.93 5.25 -15.46
N TYR A 141 1.68 5.76 -15.47
CA TYR A 141 0.50 5.02 -15.02
C TYR A 141 0.22 3.80 -15.89
N LEU A 142 0.51 3.90 -17.19
CA LEU A 142 0.41 2.77 -18.10
C LEU A 142 1.39 1.64 -17.72
N LEU A 143 2.61 1.97 -17.31
CA LEU A 143 3.68 1.02 -17.02
C LEU A 143 3.54 0.41 -15.60
N THR A 144 2.98 1.16 -14.65
CA THR A 144 2.92 0.77 -13.24
C THR A 144 2.20 -0.56 -13.02
N GLY A 145 1.07 -0.82 -13.71
CA GLY A 145 0.34 -2.06 -13.55
C GLY A 145 1.13 -3.30 -13.97
N PHE A 146 1.92 -3.17 -15.03
CA PHE A 146 2.77 -4.27 -15.50
C PHE A 146 3.92 -4.54 -14.53
N SER A 147 4.66 -3.50 -14.13
CA SER A 147 5.80 -3.66 -13.22
C SER A 147 5.38 -4.24 -11.87
N GLN A 148 4.24 -3.82 -11.33
CA GLN A 148 3.70 -4.34 -10.07
C GLN A 148 3.41 -5.84 -10.13
N CYS A 149 2.86 -6.35 -11.24
CA CYS A 149 2.60 -7.78 -11.42
C CYS A 149 3.91 -8.59 -11.41
N TYR A 150 4.97 -8.12 -12.09
CA TYR A 150 6.28 -8.78 -12.06
C TYR A 150 6.90 -8.76 -10.66
N ILE A 151 6.82 -7.65 -9.95
CA ILE A 151 7.33 -7.51 -8.58
C ILE A 151 6.62 -8.49 -7.63
N VAL A 152 5.30 -8.62 -7.75
CA VAL A 152 4.53 -9.58 -6.93
C VAL A 152 4.91 -11.02 -7.27
N MET A 153 5.08 -11.35 -8.56
CA MET A 153 5.54 -12.68 -8.96
C MET A 153 6.92 -13.04 -8.41
N MET A 154 7.86 -12.08 -8.38
CA MET A 154 9.17 -12.29 -7.74
C MET A 154 9.04 -12.59 -6.25
N LYS A 155 8.13 -11.89 -5.54
CA LYS A 155 7.90 -12.14 -4.11
C LYS A 155 7.31 -13.54 -3.87
N ILE A 156 6.32 -13.94 -4.67
CA ILE A 156 5.66 -15.25 -4.58
C ILE A 156 6.65 -16.37 -4.82
N SER A 157 7.53 -16.23 -5.81
CA SER A 157 8.57 -17.19 -6.15
C SER A 157 9.81 -17.12 -5.25
N GLU A 158 9.66 -16.56 -4.04
CA GLU A 158 10.70 -16.47 -3.01
C GLU A 158 11.92 -15.59 -3.37
N HIS A 159 11.79 -14.74 -4.41
CA HIS A 159 12.81 -13.79 -4.82
C HIS A 159 12.53 -12.34 -4.33
N ALA A 160 12.02 -12.21 -3.10
CA ALA A 160 11.68 -10.91 -2.53
C ALA A 160 12.87 -9.94 -2.47
N GLY A 161 14.09 -10.44 -2.28
CA GLY A 161 15.31 -9.63 -2.32
C GLY A 161 15.55 -8.97 -3.66
N THR A 162 15.30 -9.67 -4.78
CA THR A 162 15.39 -9.08 -6.13
C THR A 162 14.29 -8.06 -6.37
N ALA A 163 13.06 -8.32 -5.93
CA ALA A 163 11.96 -7.37 -6.02
C ALA A 163 12.28 -6.07 -5.26
N ALA A 164 12.81 -6.19 -4.04
CA ALA A 164 13.24 -5.05 -3.23
C ALA A 164 14.41 -4.28 -3.88
N ALA A 165 15.38 -4.97 -4.44
CA ALA A 165 16.52 -4.36 -5.14
C ALA A 165 16.06 -3.57 -6.37
N VAL A 166 15.19 -4.14 -7.22
CA VAL A 166 14.62 -3.46 -8.38
C VAL A 166 13.90 -2.19 -7.94
N SER A 167 12.99 -2.27 -6.96
CA SER A 167 12.27 -1.10 -6.47
C SER A 167 13.18 -0.06 -5.84
N SER A 168 14.18 -0.47 -5.04
CA SER A 168 15.12 0.47 -4.40
C SER A 168 15.99 1.20 -5.41
N ILE A 169 16.51 0.51 -6.43
CA ILE A 169 17.27 1.11 -7.52
C ILE A 169 16.40 2.13 -8.26
N THR A 170 15.18 1.77 -8.56
CA THR A 170 14.22 2.65 -9.24
C THR A 170 13.91 3.91 -8.44
N VAL A 171 13.74 3.77 -7.13
CA VAL A 171 13.53 4.89 -6.20
C VAL A 171 14.74 5.83 -6.21
N LEU A 172 15.94 5.30 -6.10
CA LEU A 172 17.17 6.11 -6.14
C LEU A 172 17.30 6.86 -7.47
N ILE A 173 17.04 6.17 -8.59
CA ILE A 173 17.02 6.81 -9.93
C ILE A 173 15.97 7.92 -9.96
N ASN A 174 14.78 7.70 -9.42
CA ASN A 174 13.73 8.71 -9.38
C ASN A 174 14.16 9.96 -8.60
N ILE A 175 14.71 9.80 -7.39
CA ILE A 175 15.19 10.92 -6.57
C ILE A 175 16.33 11.69 -7.28
N MET A 176 17.27 10.97 -7.91
CA MET A 176 18.36 11.61 -8.66
C MET A 176 17.84 12.38 -9.86
N LEU A 177 16.95 11.78 -10.65
CA LEU A 177 16.36 12.44 -11.82
C LEU A 177 15.46 13.62 -11.42
N ASN A 178 14.73 13.53 -10.32
CA ASN A 178 13.99 14.64 -9.74
C ASN A 178 14.91 15.81 -9.43
N ALA A 179 16.04 15.58 -8.76
CA ALA A 179 17.01 16.63 -8.48
C ALA A 179 17.55 17.29 -9.76
N ILE A 180 17.81 16.50 -10.79
CA ILE A 180 18.32 17.01 -12.08
C ILE A 180 17.25 17.82 -12.84
N PHE A 181 16.03 17.27 -12.98
CA PHE A 181 15.01 17.87 -13.83
C PHE A 181 14.20 18.97 -13.13
N ILE A 182 14.00 18.87 -11.82
CA ILE A 182 13.26 19.88 -11.06
C ILE A 182 14.10 21.15 -10.90
N TYR A 183 15.37 21.00 -10.46
CA TYR A 183 16.23 22.17 -10.20
C TYR A 183 17.03 22.66 -11.43
N GLY A 184 17.21 21.78 -12.40
CA GLY A 184 18.09 22.05 -13.54
C GLY A 184 19.56 21.82 -13.18
N ALA A 185 20.18 20.78 -13.76
CA ALA A 185 21.59 20.46 -13.57
C ALA A 185 22.18 19.85 -14.85
N PHE A 186 23.50 19.79 -14.94
CA PHE A 186 24.23 19.22 -16.09
C PHE A 186 23.86 19.82 -17.45
N GLY A 187 23.51 21.12 -17.52
CA GLY A 187 23.11 21.80 -18.75
C GLY A 187 21.65 21.60 -19.16
N ILE A 188 20.85 20.97 -18.32
CA ILE A 188 19.40 20.83 -18.51
C ILE A 188 18.72 21.99 -17.76
N GLU A 189 17.83 22.73 -18.44
CA GLU A 189 17.03 23.78 -17.82
C GLU A 189 16.00 23.15 -16.82
N SER A 190 15.67 23.92 -15.77
CA SER A 190 14.66 23.52 -14.80
C SER A 190 13.32 23.29 -15.48
N MET A 191 12.79 22.07 -15.31
CA MET A 191 11.50 21.65 -15.88
C MET A 191 10.36 21.70 -14.83
N ASN A 192 10.68 22.04 -13.58
CA ASN A 192 9.72 22.15 -12.47
C ASN A 192 8.80 20.91 -12.37
N VAL A 193 7.48 21.13 -12.44
CA VAL A 193 6.44 20.09 -12.37
C VAL A 193 6.58 19.01 -13.47
N ARG A 194 6.97 19.43 -14.71
CA ARG A 194 7.20 18.49 -15.82
C ARG A 194 8.41 17.61 -15.55
N GLY A 195 9.42 18.16 -14.87
CA GLY A 195 10.63 17.43 -14.48
C GLY A 195 10.31 16.27 -13.52
N ALA A 196 9.46 16.50 -12.52
CA ALA A 196 9.01 15.47 -11.60
C ALA A 196 8.24 14.34 -12.33
N ALA A 197 7.34 14.70 -13.26
CA ALA A 197 6.61 13.71 -14.05
C ALA A 197 7.53 12.88 -14.96
N LEU A 198 8.53 13.53 -15.58
CA LEU A 198 9.50 12.86 -16.47
C LEU A 198 10.43 11.92 -15.67
N ALA A 199 10.91 12.35 -14.51
CA ALA A 199 11.71 11.51 -13.62
C ALA A 199 10.93 10.24 -13.20
N THR A 200 9.66 10.41 -12.84
CA THR A 200 8.77 9.29 -12.51
C THR A 200 8.58 8.35 -13.70
N LEU A 201 8.35 8.90 -14.90
CA LEU A 201 8.19 8.09 -16.11
C LEU A 201 9.45 7.26 -16.41
N ILE A 202 10.61 7.88 -16.43
CA ILE A 202 11.89 7.18 -16.70
C ILE A 202 12.13 6.09 -15.67
N SER A 203 11.88 6.38 -14.40
CA SER A 203 12.03 5.41 -13.32
C SER A 203 11.11 4.20 -13.50
N ARG A 204 9.86 4.41 -13.92
CA ARG A 204 8.92 3.31 -14.21
C ARG A 204 9.32 2.49 -15.43
N VAL A 205 9.89 3.13 -16.46
CA VAL A 205 10.47 2.40 -17.60
C VAL A 205 11.61 1.49 -17.12
N VAL A 206 12.54 2.04 -16.31
CA VAL A 206 13.66 1.25 -15.76
C VAL A 206 13.16 0.12 -14.87
N GLU A 207 12.17 0.37 -14.01
CA GLU A 207 11.56 -0.65 -13.15
C GLU A 207 11.00 -1.82 -13.97
N LEU A 208 10.23 -1.52 -15.01
CA LEU A 208 9.65 -2.54 -15.86
C LEU A 208 10.74 -3.31 -16.64
N MET A 209 11.72 -2.60 -17.20
CA MET A 209 12.83 -3.23 -17.93
C MET A 209 13.64 -4.17 -17.03
N LEU A 210 13.99 -3.74 -15.83
CA LEU A 210 14.68 -4.57 -14.84
C LEU A 210 13.82 -5.78 -14.45
N SER A 211 12.54 -5.58 -14.17
CA SER A 211 11.60 -6.64 -13.79
C SER A 211 11.48 -7.69 -14.88
N ILE A 212 11.34 -7.28 -16.13
CA ILE A 212 11.32 -8.20 -17.28
C ILE A 212 12.66 -8.93 -17.41
N THR A 213 13.78 -8.21 -17.34
CA THR A 213 15.13 -8.81 -17.48
C THR A 213 15.38 -9.88 -16.42
N PHE A 214 15.04 -9.59 -15.15
CA PHE A 214 15.16 -10.58 -14.09
C PHE A 214 14.23 -11.78 -14.27
N SER A 215 13.05 -11.60 -14.86
CA SER A 215 12.11 -12.70 -15.10
C SER A 215 12.64 -13.76 -16.07
N TYR A 216 13.65 -13.44 -16.88
CA TYR A 216 14.32 -14.40 -17.79
C TYR A 216 15.40 -15.22 -17.10
N ARG A 217 15.76 -14.94 -15.85
CA ARG A 217 16.74 -15.74 -15.11
C ARG A 217 16.18 -17.10 -14.70
N PRO A 218 17.02 -18.15 -14.59
CA PRO A 218 16.60 -19.45 -14.07
C PRO A 218 15.97 -19.31 -12.66
N GLY A 219 14.87 -20.00 -12.44
CA GLY A 219 14.14 -19.97 -11.16
C GLY A 219 13.09 -18.87 -11.05
N TYR A 220 13.03 -17.93 -12.00
CA TYR A 220 12.00 -16.91 -12.04
C TYR A 220 10.85 -17.29 -12.99
N ILE A 221 9.67 -16.76 -12.72
CA ILE A 221 8.51 -16.95 -13.58
C ILE A 221 8.45 -15.82 -14.60
N ARG A 222 8.39 -16.20 -15.86
CA ARG A 222 8.30 -15.26 -16.99
C ARG A 222 6.92 -15.30 -17.61
N LEU A 223 6.46 -14.13 -18.04
CA LEU A 223 5.21 -14.02 -18.81
C LEU A 223 5.37 -14.71 -20.16
N LYS A 224 4.47 -15.65 -20.46
CA LYS A 224 4.34 -16.26 -21.78
C LYS A 224 3.26 -15.53 -22.55
N ILE A 225 3.64 -14.89 -23.67
CA ILE A 225 2.72 -14.09 -24.49
C ILE A 225 1.49 -14.92 -24.95
N ARG A 226 1.69 -16.22 -25.19
CA ARG A 226 0.61 -17.13 -25.56
C ARG A 226 -0.49 -17.20 -24.48
N GLU A 227 -0.11 -17.19 -23.22
CA GLU A 227 -1.03 -17.30 -22.08
C GLU A 227 -1.85 -16.00 -21.88
N LEU A 228 -1.40 -14.87 -22.42
CA LEU A 228 -2.18 -13.62 -22.39
C LEU A 228 -3.53 -13.74 -23.13
N PHE A 229 -3.64 -14.66 -24.05
CA PHE A 229 -4.89 -14.89 -24.83
C PHE A 229 -5.65 -16.13 -24.34
N ALA A 230 -5.06 -16.92 -23.46
CA ALA A 230 -5.71 -18.08 -22.86
C ALA A 230 -6.86 -17.64 -21.94
N ARG A 231 -7.99 -18.35 -22.02
CA ARG A 231 -9.17 -18.08 -21.16
C ARG A 231 -9.47 -19.32 -20.32
N ASN A 232 -9.09 -19.26 -19.06
CA ASN A 232 -9.50 -20.21 -18.04
C ASN A 232 -10.64 -19.59 -17.22
N LYS A 233 -11.89 -19.97 -17.49
CA LYS A 233 -13.06 -19.37 -16.84
C LYS A 233 -13.12 -19.64 -15.35
N GLU A 234 -12.72 -20.84 -14.93
CA GLU A 234 -12.75 -21.25 -13.53
C GLU A 234 -11.74 -20.49 -12.72
N LEU A 235 -10.49 -20.43 -13.21
CA LEU A 235 -9.41 -19.70 -12.57
C LEU A 235 -9.69 -18.18 -12.53
N SER A 236 -10.33 -17.64 -13.59
CA SER A 236 -10.75 -16.25 -13.60
C SER A 236 -11.85 -15.97 -12.56
N ALA A 237 -12.78 -16.91 -12.34
CA ALA A 237 -13.80 -16.78 -11.31
C ALA A 237 -13.20 -16.83 -9.90
N ASP A 238 -12.25 -17.74 -9.65
CA ASP A 238 -11.55 -17.82 -8.37
C ASP A 238 -10.71 -16.57 -8.10
N PHE A 239 -10.04 -16.03 -9.13
CA PHE A 239 -9.31 -14.78 -9.05
C PHE A 239 -10.21 -13.61 -8.67
N MET A 240 -11.35 -13.45 -9.36
CA MET A 240 -12.30 -12.38 -9.05
C MET A 240 -12.96 -12.55 -7.68
N ARG A 241 -13.15 -13.78 -7.22
CA ARG A 241 -13.66 -14.07 -5.87
C ARG A 241 -12.68 -13.63 -4.78
N CYS A 242 -11.36 -13.71 -5.03
CA CYS A 242 -10.35 -13.22 -4.11
C CYS A 242 -10.14 -11.70 -4.23
N SER A 243 -10.00 -11.17 -5.44
CA SER A 243 -9.64 -9.77 -5.67
C SER A 243 -10.82 -8.80 -5.55
N GLY A 244 -12.05 -9.22 -5.88
CA GLY A 244 -13.24 -8.37 -5.83
C GLY A 244 -13.51 -7.76 -4.45
N PRO A 245 -13.56 -8.57 -3.38
CA PRO A 245 -13.73 -8.02 -2.02
C PRO A 245 -12.60 -7.08 -1.60
N ILE A 246 -11.35 -7.35 -2.03
CA ILE A 246 -10.21 -6.47 -1.73
C ILE A 246 -10.37 -5.12 -2.44
N LEU A 247 -10.87 -5.11 -3.68
CA LEU A 247 -11.20 -3.86 -4.37
C LEU A 247 -12.27 -3.08 -3.59
N GLY A 248 -13.34 -3.76 -3.18
CA GLY A 248 -14.38 -3.16 -2.36
C GLY A 248 -13.83 -2.58 -1.06
N ALA A 249 -13.01 -3.33 -0.34
CA ALA A 249 -12.35 -2.88 0.89
C ALA A 249 -11.45 -1.67 0.63
N SER A 250 -10.64 -1.69 -0.43
CA SER A 250 -9.73 -0.60 -0.80
C SER A 250 -10.49 0.70 -1.11
N LEU A 251 -11.60 0.62 -1.86
CA LEU A 251 -12.43 1.79 -2.17
C LEU A 251 -13.12 2.35 -0.92
N VAL A 252 -13.71 1.48 -0.11
CA VAL A 252 -14.34 1.85 1.18
C VAL A 252 -13.33 2.51 2.11
N TRP A 253 -12.12 1.94 2.20
CA TRP A 253 -11.03 2.49 3.00
C TRP A 253 -10.55 3.84 2.46
N GLY A 254 -10.33 3.95 1.14
CA GLY A 254 -9.80 5.17 0.54
C GLY A 254 -10.71 6.38 0.70
N ILE A 255 -12.04 6.19 0.50
CA ILE A 255 -13.02 7.26 0.71
C ILE A 255 -13.08 7.64 2.20
N GLY A 256 -13.10 6.65 3.10
CA GLY A 256 -13.11 6.90 4.54
C GLY A 256 -11.86 7.61 5.03
N PHE A 257 -10.69 7.20 4.55
CA PHE A 257 -9.41 7.81 4.90
C PHE A 257 -9.32 9.29 4.42
N THR A 258 -9.82 9.60 3.23
CA THR A 258 -9.93 10.98 2.74
C THR A 258 -10.86 11.81 3.62
N SER A 259 -11.95 11.22 4.11
CA SER A 259 -12.87 11.88 5.04
C SER A 259 -12.19 12.27 6.35
N TYR A 260 -11.29 11.44 6.89
CA TYR A 260 -10.53 11.77 8.11
C TYR A 260 -9.68 13.03 7.95
N SER A 261 -9.00 13.17 6.81
CA SER A 261 -8.23 14.39 6.50
C SER A 261 -9.14 15.62 6.38
N THR A 262 -10.35 15.45 5.84
CA THR A 262 -11.34 16.51 5.74
C THR A 262 -11.79 16.98 7.12
N PHE A 263 -12.06 16.09 8.06
CA PHE A 263 -12.43 16.46 9.44
C PHE A 263 -11.33 17.27 10.12
N MET A 264 -10.08 16.84 9.99
CA MET A 264 -8.93 17.58 10.54
C MET A 264 -8.80 18.98 9.91
N GLY A 265 -9.06 19.10 8.60
CA GLY A 265 -9.05 20.38 7.89
C GLY A 265 -10.13 21.36 8.40
N HIS A 266 -11.33 20.85 8.72
CA HIS A 266 -12.40 21.68 9.30
C HIS A 266 -12.14 22.13 10.74
N MET A 267 -11.27 21.41 11.45
CA MET A 267 -10.88 21.80 12.82
C MET A 267 -9.78 22.87 12.88
N GLY A 268 -9.33 23.35 11.73
CA GLY A 268 -8.39 24.46 11.62
C GLY A 268 -7.03 24.07 11.03
N THR A 269 -6.27 25.10 10.66
CA THR A 269 -4.96 24.94 9.98
C THR A 269 -3.93 24.24 10.85
N ASP A 270 -3.91 24.48 12.15
CA ASP A 270 -3.00 23.84 13.10
C ASP A 270 -3.28 22.35 13.25
N ALA A 271 -4.57 21.96 13.29
CA ALA A 271 -4.99 20.55 13.33
C ALA A 271 -4.62 19.83 12.03
N ALA A 272 -4.86 20.46 10.88
CA ALA A 272 -4.48 19.92 9.58
C ALA A 272 -2.97 19.75 9.44
N ALA A 273 -2.18 20.73 9.88
CA ALA A 273 -0.71 20.65 9.86
C ALA A 273 -0.19 19.53 10.75
N ALA A 274 -0.70 19.41 11.98
CA ALA A 274 -0.34 18.32 12.90
C ALA A 274 -0.71 16.95 12.32
N ASN A 275 -1.91 16.80 11.73
CA ASN A 275 -2.34 15.55 11.08
C ASN A 275 -1.44 15.16 9.91
N SER A 276 -1.02 16.13 9.09
CA SER A 276 -0.16 15.84 7.93
C SER A 276 1.19 15.27 8.35
N VAL A 277 1.82 15.86 9.38
CA VAL A 277 3.09 15.35 9.93
C VAL A 277 2.89 13.98 10.57
N ALA A 278 1.84 13.82 11.38
CA ALA A 278 1.52 12.55 12.04
C ALA A 278 1.27 11.43 11.02
N ALA A 279 0.60 11.72 9.90
CA ALA A 279 0.34 10.75 8.84
C ALA A 279 1.64 10.23 8.19
N VAL A 280 2.59 11.11 7.88
CA VAL A 280 3.88 10.71 7.28
C VAL A 280 4.64 9.77 8.22
N VAL A 281 4.73 10.11 9.50
CA VAL A 281 5.43 9.27 10.49
C VAL A 281 4.74 7.94 10.69
N ARG A 282 3.40 7.95 10.76
CA ARG A 282 2.57 6.74 10.83
C ARG A 282 2.85 5.82 9.65
N ASP A 283 2.82 6.33 8.43
CA ASP A 283 2.96 5.53 7.21
C ASP A 283 4.36 4.91 7.09
N ILE A 284 5.41 5.62 7.51
CA ILE A 284 6.77 5.08 7.59
C ILE A 284 6.83 3.92 8.60
N ILE A 285 6.25 4.07 9.78
CA ILE A 285 6.25 3.01 10.80
C ILE A 285 5.40 1.81 10.35
N CYS A 286 4.29 2.05 9.66
CA CYS A 286 3.41 0.99 9.13
C CYS A 286 4.08 0.11 8.06
N CYS A 287 5.18 0.55 7.43
CA CYS A 287 5.96 -0.30 6.51
C CYS A 287 6.44 -1.59 7.18
N LEU A 288 6.63 -1.58 8.51
CA LEU A 288 7.02 -2.75 9.30
C LEU A 288 5.92 -3.83 9.27
N SER A 289 4.69 -3.47 9.61
CA SER A 289 3.56 -4.41 9.61
C SER A 289 3.20 -4.88 8.21
N ALA A 290 3.28 -4.02 7.20
CA ALA A 290 3.02 -4.37 5.80
C ALA A 290 4.04 -5.38 5.25
N GLY A 291 5.32 -5.29 5.66
CA GLY A 291 6.34 -6.26 5.32
C GLY A 291 6.06 -7.64 5.91
N ILE A 292 5.69 -7.69 7.19
CA ILE A 292 5.32 -8.94 7.88
C ILE A 292 4.05 -9.53 7.28
N SER A 293 3.05 -8.70 6.99
CA SER A 293 1.78 -9.12 6.37
C SER A 293 2.00 -9.79 5.03
N SER A 294 2.80 -9.17 4.16
CA SER A 294 3.14 -9.74 2.85
C SER A 294 3.91 -11.06 2.97
N ALA A 295 4.88 -11.13 3.88
CA ALA A 295 5.61 -12.37 4.15
C ALA A 295 4.69 -13.47 4.70
N ALA A 296 3.76 -13.12 5.58
CA ALA A 296 2.76 -14.05 6.12
C ALA A 296 1.88 -14.63 5.02
N GLY A 297 1.35 -13.76 4.13
CA GLY A 297 0.53 -14.19 2.99
C GLY A 297 1.23 -15.19 2.09
N ILE A 298 2.51 -14.95 1.75
CA ILE A 298 3.31 -15.83 0.91
C ILE A 298 3.61 -17.15 1.63
N MET A 299 4.14 -17.10 2.87
CA MET A 299 4.55 -18.30 3.59
C MET A 299 3.37 -19.22 3.90
N ILE A 300 2.26 -18.67 4.36
CA ILE A 300 1.05 -19.44 4.67
C ILE A 300 0.42 -19.94 3.38
N GLY A 301 0.31 -19.10 2.35
CA GLY A 301 -0.23 -19.48 1.05
C GLY A 301 0.52 -20.65 0.44
N ASN A 302 1.85 -20.64 0.46
CA ASN A 302 2.70 -21.75 -0.02
C ASN A 302 2.39 -23.07 0.71
N GLU A 303 2.26 -23.04 2.05
CA GLU A 303 1.95 -24.25 2.82
C GLU A 303 0.52 -24.76 2.58
N LEU A 304 -0.46 -23.84 2.45
CA LEU A 304 -1.83 -24.22 2.14
C LEU A 304 -1.95 -24.85 0.75
N GLY A 305 -1.31 -24.26 -0.24
CA GLY A 305 -1.30 -24.77 -1.61
C GLY A 305 -0.52 -26.09 -1.78
N ALA A 306 0.51 -26.31 -0.95
CA ALA A 306 1.20 -27.60 -0.86
C ALA A 306 0.37 -28.70 -0.15
N GLY A 307 -0.86 -28.40 0.29
CA GLY A 307 -1.72 -29.33 1.04
C GLY A 307 -1.35 -29.46 2.52
N ASN A 308 -0.38 -28.71 3.01
CA ASN A 308 0.10 -28.76 4.39
C ASN A 308 -0.76 -27.91 5.34
N LEU A 309 -2.08 -28.13 5.39
CA LEU A 309 -3.02 -27.30 6.14
C LEU A 309 -2.66 -27.16 7.63
N LYS A 310 -2.13 -28.23 8.25
CA LYS A 310 -1.69 -28.20 9.66
C LYS A 310 -0.53 -27.23 9.86
N ARG A 311 0.43 -27.23 8.94
CA ARG A 311 1.61 -26.35 8.99
C ARG A 311 1.23 -24.92 8.67
N GLY A 312 0.40 -24.69 7.66
CA GLY A 312 -0.18 -23.37 7.36
C GLY A 312 -0.91 -22.78 8.57
N LYS A 313 -1.74 -23.59 9.27
CA LYS A 313 -2.39 -23.18 10.51
C LYS A 313 -1.39 -22.81 11.61
N ALA A 314 -0.32 -23.59 11.79
CA ALA A 314 0.71 -23.31 12.78
C ALA A 314 1.44 -21.99 12.48
N TYR A 315 1.74 -21.73 11.20
CA TYR A 315 2.35 -20.46 10.75
C TYR A 315 1.41 -19.29 11.03
N GLY A 316 0.12 -19.39 10.71
CA GLY A 316 -0.86 -18.36 11.01
C GLY A 316 -0.96 -18.01 12.51
N ILE A 317 -0.89 -19.02 13.40
CA ILE A 317 -0.87 -18.80 14.86
C ILE A 317 0.41 -18.05 15.29
N ARG A 318 1.56 -18.40 14.70
CA ARG A 318 2.83 -17.68 14.96
C ARG A 318 2.76 -16.23 14.47
N MET A 319 2.22 -16.00 13.27
CA MET A 319 2.04 -14.65 12.71
C MET A 319 1.07 -13.81 13.56
N ALA A 320 0.00 -14.39 14.07
CA ALA A 320 -0.91 -13.70 14.96
C ALA A 320 -0.23 -13.28 16.29
N LYS A 321 0.69 -14.08 16.86
CA LYS A 321 1.49 -13.65 18.00
C LYS A 321 2.49 -12.56 17.63
N LEU A 322 3.14 -12.70 16.47
CA LEU A 322 4.10 -11.73 15.96
C LEU A 322 3.43 -10.37 15.68
N SER A 323 2.14 -10.35 15.30
CA SER A 323 1.40 -9.10 15.05
C SER A 323 1.29 -8.22 16.30
N PHE A 324 1.09 -8.81 17.48
CA PHE A 324 1.09 -8.09 18.74
C PHE A 324 2.48 -7.57 19.12
N LEU A 325 3.52 -8.40 18.92
CA LEU A 325 4.90 -7.98 19.15
C LEU A 325 5.31 -6.84 18.21
N CYS A 326 4.95 -6.96 16.93
CA CYS A 326 5.16 -5.89 15.95
C CYS A 326 4.43 -4.61 16.35
N GLY A 327 3.17 -4.72 16.79
CA GLY A 327 2.39 -3.58 17.29
C GLY A 327 3.06 -2.90 18.49
N ALA A 328 3.59 -3.67 19.43
CA ALA A 328 4.34 -3.12 20.56
C ALA A 328 5.62 -2.37 20.12
N VAL A 329 6.37 -2.95 19.17
CA VAL A 329 7.54 -2.29 18.59
C VAL A 329 7.14 -1.00 17.86
N MET A 330 6.08 -1.01 17.05
CA MET A 330 5.57 0.18 16.37
C MET A 330 5.09 1.25 17.35
N THR A 331 4.47 0.86 18.46
CA THR A 331 4.10 1.79 19.57
C THR A 331 5.33 2.48 20.16
N VAL A 332 6.38 1.72 20.46
CA VAL A 332 7.62 2.27 20.97
C VAL A 332 8.28 3.21 19.95
N LEU A 333 8.32 2.80 18.68
CA LEU A 333 8.86 3.65 17.60
C LEU A 333 8.07 4.96 17.47
N MET A 334 6.74 4.91 17.56
CA MET A 334 5.89 6.10 17.52
C MET A 334 6.17 7.02 18.72
N ALA A 335 6.27 6.47 19.92
CA ALA A 335 6.57 7.24 21.13
C ALA A 335 7.96 7.89 21.09
N VAL A 336 8.98 7.18 20.59
CA VAL A 336 10.35 7.69 20.47
C VAL A 336 10.47 8.71 19.34
N SER A 337 9.71 8.56 18.25
CA SER A 337 9.72 9.51 17.14
C SER A 337 9.12 10.87 17.51
N ALA A 338 8.20 10.92 18.48
CA ALA A 338 7.52 12.15 18.87
C ALA A 338 8.46 13.31 19.25
N PRO A 339 9.39 13.19 20.22
CA PRO A 339 10.30 14.27 20.58
C PRO A 339 11.26 14.63 19.44
N VAL A 340 11.68 13.64 18.64
CA VAL A 340 12.58 13.86 17.50
C VAL A 340 11.89 14.72 16.45
N ILE A 341 10.68 14.34 16.03
CA ILE A 341 9.93 15.07 15.01
C ILE A 341 9.56 16.48 15.47
N LEU A 342 9.12 16.64 16.73
CA LEU A 342 8.81 17.95 17.30
C LEU A 342 10.02 18.89 17.34
N HIS A 343 11.24 18.35 17.40
CA HIS A 343 12.46 19.16 17.36
C HIS A 343 12.81 19.66 15.95
N PHE A 344 12.55 18.84 14.92
CA PHE A 344 12.95 19.15 13.53
C PHE A 344 11.88 19.89 12.72
N VAL A 345 10.60 19.69 13.04
CA VAL A 345 9.51 20.28 12.28
C VAL A 345 9.14 21.65 12.84
N LYS A 346 9.18 22.69 11.99
CA LYS A 346 8.76 24.04 12.37
C LYS A 346 7.23 24.14 12.31
N LEU A 347 6.60 24.10 13.47
CA LEU A 347 5.15 24.23 13.64
C LEU A 347 4.85 25.42 14.56
N THR A 348 3.62 25.91 14.50
CA THR A 348 3.11 26.83 15.51
C THR A 348 3.06 26.13 16.87
N PRO A 349 3.13 26.84 18.00
CA PRO A 349 3.02 26.24 19.32
C PRO A 349 1.77 25.37 19.49
N GLN A 350 0.64 25.81 18.91
CA GLN A 350 -0.63 25.07 18.96
C GLN A 350 -0.58 23.78 18.13
N ALA A 351 -0.05 23.85 16.91
CA ALA A 351 0.11 22.66 16.05
C ALA A 351 1.11 21.64 16.66
N ALA A 352 2.16 22.11 17.34
CA ALA A 352 3.10 21.24 18.04
C ALA A 352 2.43 20.51 19.22
N GLU A 353 1.58 21.20 19.99
CA GLU A 353 0.82 20.56 21.07
C GLU A 353 -0.18 19.55 20.52
N TYR A 354 -0.90 19.87 19.45
CA TYR A 354 -1.76 18.91 18.77
C TYR A 354 -0.98 17.69 18.28
N LEU A 355 0.17 17.89 17.62
CA LEU A 355 1.01 16.79 17.14
C LEU A 355 1.45 15.85 18.26
N LYS A 356 1.85 16.40 19.40
CA LYS A 356 2.21 15.62 20.59
C LYS A 356 1.03 14.74 21.07
N GLN A 357 -0.18 15.32 21.13
CA GLN A 357 -1.37 14.59 21.53
C GLN A 357 -1.74 13.52 20.49
N LEU A 358 -1.63 13.82 19.19
CA LEU A 358 -1.88 12.86 18.11
C LEU A 358 -0.90 11.68 18.16
N PHE A 359 0.38 11.90 18.46
CA PHE A 359 1.34 10.81 18.65
C PHE A 359 0.95 9.90 19.83
N GLY A 360 0.40 10.45 20.90
CA GLY A 360 -0.13 9.67 22.01
C GLY A 360 -1.27 8.73 21.56
N VAL A 361 -2.21 9.22 20.78
CA VAL A 361 -3.30 8.42 20.21
C VAL A 361 -2.76 7.38 19.23
N LEU A 362 -1.84 7.78 18.34
CA LEU A 362 -1.23 6.90 17.35
C LEU A 362 -0.42 5.76 17.98
N ALA A 363 0.20 5.98 19.14
CA ALA A 363 0.91 4.94 19.84
C ALA A 363 0.00 3.74 20.16
N PHE A 364 -1.23 3.99 20.61
CA PHE A 364 -2.23 2.94 20.81
C PHE A 364 -2.77 2.38 19.48
N TYR A 365 -3.01 3.24 18.51
CA TYR A 365 -3.47 2.85 17.17
C TYR A 365 -2.53 1.84 16.50
N MET A 366 -1.21 1.95 16.71
CA MET A 366 -0.22 1.06 16.10
C MET A 366 -0.43 -0.40 16.43
N ILE A 367 -0.94 -0.72 17.63
CA ILE A 367 -1.24 -2.11 18.00
C ILE A 367 -2.38 -2.65 17.14
N GLY A 368 -3.48 -1.88 17.03
CA GLY A 368 -4.62 -2.25 16.19
C GLY A 368 -4.23 -2.40 14.73
N ARG A 369 -3.51 -1.42 14.20
CA ARG A 369 -3.03 -1.41 12.82
C ARG A 369 -2.16 -2.62 12.50
N SER A 370 -1.19 -2.96 13.36
CA SER A 370 -0.33 -4.12 13.17
C SER A 370 -1.10 -5.43 13.22
N VAL A 371 -1.98 -5.60 14.21
CA VAL A 371 -2.78 -6.83 14.37
C VAL A 371 -3.70 -7.05 13.18
N ASN A 372 -4.42 -6.02 12.75
CA ASN A 372 -5.34 -6.12 11.62
C ASN A 372 -4.60 -6.33 10.30
N GLU A 373 -3.54 -5.57 10.04
CA GLU A 373 -2.74 -5.68 8.82
C GLU A 373 -2.17 -7.10 8.63
N ILE A 374 -1.57 -7.67 9.68
CA ILE A 374 -0.93 -8.98 9.58
C ILE A 374 -1.97 -10.11 9.57
N ILE A 375 -3.02 -10.02 10.39
CA ILE A 375 -4.02 -11.09 10.49
C ILE A 375 -4.99 -11.04 9.31
N ILE A 376 -5.53 -9.87 8.96
CA ILE A 376 -6.54 -9.77 7.90
C ILE A 376 -5.88 -9.89 6.53
N ASN A 377 -4.91 -9.03 6.22
CA ASN A 377 -4.30 -9.01 4.89
C ASN A 377 -3.31 -10.17 4.69
N GLY A 378 -2.54 -10.53 5.72
CA GLY A 378 -1.58 -11.62 5.66
C GLY A 378 -2.23 -12.98 5.82
N VAL A 379 -2.81 -13.26 6.99
CA VAL A 379 -3.28 -14.60 7.33
C VAL A 379 -4.60 -14.95 6.67
N PHE A 380 -5.65 -14.12 6.77
CA PHE A 380 -6.95 -14.41 6.14
C PHE A 380 -6.84 -14.35 4.62
N GLY A 381 -6.08 -13.35 4.10
CA GLY A 381 -5.81 -13.22 2.68
C GLY A 381 -5.19 -14.49 2.09
N SER A 382 -4.23 -15.12 2.77
CA SER A 382 -3.55 -16.32 2.28
C SER A 382 -4.48 -17.50 1.96
N GLY A 383 -5.62 -17.59 2.66
CA GLY A 383 -6.67 -18.61 2.44
C GLY A 383 -7.87 -18.10 1.67
N GLY A 384 -7.82 -16.90 1.09
CA GLY A 384 -8.90 -16.30 0.30
C GLY A 384 -10.10 -15.81 1.13
N ASP A 385 -9.97 -15.65 2.45
CA ASP A 385 -11.01 -15.09 3.33
C ASP A 385 -10.98 -13.56 3.32
N THR A 386 -11.12 -12.99 2.12
CA THR A 386 -10.97 -11.55 1.84
C THR A 386 -12.25 -10.75 2.15
N MET A 387 -13.40 -11.40 2.21
CA MET A 387 -14.68 -10.73 2.52
C MET A 387 -14.71 -10.14 3.93
N PHE A 388 -13.97 -10.73 4.87
CA PHE A 388 -13.92 -10.25 6.25
C PHE A 388 -13.38 -8.82 6.34
N ASP A 389 -12.36 -8.49 5.53
CA ASP A 389 -11.80 -7.14 5.49
C ASP A 389 -12.85 -6.10 5.08
N MET A 390 -13.58 -6.36 4.00
CA MET A 390 -14.62 -5.47 3.51
C MET A 390 -15.73 -5.23 4.55
N TYR A 391 -16.23 -6.29 5.18
CA TYR A 391 -17.29 -6.16 6.19
C TYR A 391 -16.79 -5.46 7.45
N SER A 392 -15.58 -5.78 7.91
CA SER A 392 -15.02 -5.18 9.11
C SER A 392 -14.79 -3.68 8.92
N LEU A 393 -14.30 -3.26 7.76
CA LEU A 393 -14.14 -1.84 7.40
C LEU A 393 -15.49 -1.12 7.30
N ALA A 394 -16.48 -1.72 6.63
CA ALA A 394 -17.81 -1.11 6.52
C ALA A 394 -18.44 -0.85 7.90
N VAL A 395 -18.29 -1.77 8.84
CA VAL A 395 -18.86 -1.62 10.19
C VAL A 395 -18.02 -0.66 11.04
N THR A 396 -16.70 -0.85 11.12
CA THR A 396 -15.89 -0.08 12.08
C THR A 396 -15.59 1.33 11.59
N MET A 397 -15.29 1.51 10.31
CA MET A 397 -14.98 2.83 9.76
C MET A 397 -16.26 3.62 9.47
N TRP A 398 -17.19 3.06 8.69
CA TRP A 398 -18.39 3.76 8.26
C TRP A 398 -19.55 3.70 9.26
N GLY A 399 -19.64 2.62 10.03
CA GLY A 399 -20.69 2.48 11.07
C GLY A 399 -20.33 3.12 12.40
N ILE A 400 -19.04 3.32 12.72
CA ILE A 400 -18.62 3.81 14.03
C ILE A 400 -17.71 5.04 13.91
N ALA A 401 -16.53 4.91 13.28
CA ALA A 401 -15.50 5.94 13.34
C ALA A 401 -15.92 7.23 12.63
N ILE A 402 -16.43 7.15 11.40
CA ILE A 402 -16.90 8.32 10.64
C ILE A 402 -18.08 9.00 11.32
N PRO A 403 -19.17 8.32 11.73
CA PRO A 403 -20.25 8.95 12.44
C PRO A 403 -19.83 9.67 13.74
N LEU A 404 -18.93 9.05 14.53
CA LEU A 404 -18.37 9.69 15.73
C LEU A 404 -17.54 10.93 15.40
N ALA A 405 -16.68 10.85 14.36
CA ALA A 405 -15.88 11.99 13.93
C ALA A 405 -16.74 13.14 13.38
N VAL A 406 -17.80 12.84 12.60
CA VAL A 406 -18.78 13.82 12.12
C VAL A 406 -19.52 14.48 13.30
N ALA A 407 -20.00 13.67 14.24
CA ALA A 407 -20.68 14.20 15.43
C ALA A 407 -19.74 15.11 16.24
N GLY A 408 -18.50 14.69 16.45
CA GLY A 408 -17.50 15.48 17.19
C GLY A 408 -17.11 16.78 16.49
N THR A 409 -16.93 16.74 15.16
CA THR A 409 -16.46 17.89 14.38
C THR A 409 -17.56 18.93 14.16
N TYR A 410 -18.77 18.49 13.76
CA TYR A 410 -19.80 19.42 13.28
C TYR A 410 -20.91 19.73 14.28
N PHE A 411 -21.15 18.85 15.26
CA PHE A 411 -22.28 19.01 16.16
C PHE A 411 -21.87 19.25 17.62
N LEU A 412 -20.82 18.59 18.10
CA LEU A 412 -20.45 18.59 19.51
C LEU A 412 -19.22 19.46 19.84
N ASN A 413 -18.53 19.98 18.81
CA ASN A 413 -17.30 20.78 18.94
C ASN A 413 -16.27 20.15 19.88
N TRP A 414 -15.99 18.84 19.69
CA TRP A 414 -15.01 18.13 20.49
C TRP A 414 -13.59 18.63 20.21
N PRO A 415 -12.67 18.50 21.20
CA PRO A 415 -11.26 18.82 20.99
C PRO A 415 -10.67 17.99 19.84
N VAL A 416 -9.65 18.54 19.14
CA VAL A 416 -8.97 17.92 18.00
C VAL A 416 -8.53 16.48 18.32
N VAL A 417 -7.93 16.28 19.48
CA VAL A 417 -7.43 14.94 19.89
C VAL A 417 -8.56 13.93 20.05
N VAL A 418 -9.74 14.34 20.50
CA VAL A 418 -10.89 13.43 20.68
C VAL A 418 -11.45 13.03 19.32
N VAL A 419 -11.60 13.97 18.39
CA VAL A 419 -12.05 13.68 17.01
C VAL A 419 -11.04 12.77 16.34
N TYR A 420 -9.74 13.02 16.49
CA TYR A 420 -8.71 12.16 15.95
C TYR A 420 -8.74 10.75 16.56
N ALA A 421 -8.94 10.63 17.87
CA ALA A 421 -9.12 9.34 18.53
C ALA A 421 -10.33 8.57 17.96
N CYS A 422 -11.44 9.26 17.64
CA CYS A 422 -12.59 8.66 16.98
C CYS A 422 -12.23 8.05 15.62
N THR A 423 -11.37 8.72 14.82
CA THR A 423 -10.90 8.16 13.54
C THR A 423 -9.99 6.92 13.72
N CYS A 424 -9.36 6.77 14.88
CA CYS A 424 -8.50 5.62 15.20
C CYS A 424 -9.26 4.42 15.79
N VAL A 425 -10.53 4.59 16.14
CA VAL A 425 -11.38 3.51 16.71
C VAL A 425 -11.58 2.37 15.71
N ASP A 426 -11.56 2.67 14.41
CA ASP A 426 -11.73 1.67 13.36
C ASP A 426 -10.72 0.51 13.46
N GLU A 427 -9.47 0.78 13.76
CA GLU A 427 -8.45 -0.26 13.87
C GLU A 427 -8.43 -0.95 15.25
N ILE A 428 -8.64 -0.20 16.32
CA ILE A 428 -8.67 -0.78 17.68
C ILE A 428 -9.94 -1.60 17.88
N GLY A 429 -11.08 -1.07 17.40
CA GLY A 429 -12.39 -1.72 17.52
C GLY A 429 -12.50 -3.03 16.74
N LYS A 430 -11.71 -3.21 15.68
CA LYS A 430 -11.65 -4.47 14.92
C LYS A 430 -10.98 -5.62 15.67
N ILE A 431 -10.05 -5.36 16.59
CA ILE A 431 -9.22 -6.40 17.22
C ILE A 431 -10.06 -7.56 17.80
N PRO A 432 -11.07 -7.33 18.64
CA PRO A 432 -11.86 -8.44 19.20
C PRO A 432 -12.53 -9.27 18.10
N TRP A 433 -13.10 -8.60 17.10
CA TRP A 433 -13.79 -9.28 15.99
C TRP A 433 -12.80 -10.06 15.12
N THR A 434 -11.66 -9.49 14.80
CA THR A 434 -10.56 -10.16 14.08
C THR A 434 -10.10 -11.42 14.80
N LEU A 435 -9.91 -11.37 16.14
CA LEU A 435 -9.47 -12.51 16.94
C LEU A 435 -10.55 -13.61 17.05
N ILE A 436 -11.82 -13.23 17.16
CA ILE A 436 -12.93 -14.18 17.14
C ILE A 436 -13.00 -14.88 15.78
N HIS A 437 -12.88 -14.12 14.68
CA HIS A 437 -12.90 -14.68 13.33
C HIS A 437 -11.68 -15.57 13.08
N PHE A 438 -10.49 -15.16 13.55
CA PHE A 438 -9.25 -15.94 13.47
C PHE A 438 -9.42 -17.35 14.06
N LYS A 439 -10.08 -17.47 15.23
CA LYS A 439 -10.33 -18.75 15.91
C LYS A 439 -11.28 -19.69 15.14
N LYS A 440 -12.04 -19.19 14.17
CA LYS A 440 -12.89 -20.01 13.31
C LYS A 440 -12.12 -20.78 12.24
N TYR A 441 -10.85 -20.42 12.00
CA TYR A 441 -9.94 -21.05 11.05
C TYR A 441 -10.50 -21.19 9.61
N LYS A 442 -11.41 -20.32 9.19
CA LYS A 442 -11.99 -20.32 7.83
C LYS A 442 -10.95 -20.04 6.76
N TRP A 443 -9.88 -19.33 7.11
CA TRP A 443 -8.75 -19.03 6.25
C TRP A 443 -7.82 -20.22 6.00
N VAL A 444 -7.95 -21.34 6.77
CA VAL A 444 -7.16 -22.56 6.56
C VAL A 444 -7.80 -23.36 5.42
N LYS A 445 -7.58 -22.90 4.20
CA LYS A 445 -8.21 -23.44 3.00
C LYS A 445 -7.22 -23.53 1.85
N ASP A 446 -7.19 -24.68 1.18
CA ASP A 446 -6.56 -24.85 -0.11
C ASP A 446 -7.51 -24.31 -1.21
N LEU A 447 -7.02 -23.34 -1.98
CA LEU A 447 -7.74 -22.73 -3.10
C LEU A 447 -7.33 -23.34 -4.45
N THR A 448 -6.32 -24.24 -4.44
CA THR A 448 -5.84 -24.87 -5.65
C THR A 448 -6.75 -26.04 -6.06
N ARG A 449 -6.92 -26.24 -7.34
CA ARG A 449 -7.71 -27.31 -7.91
C ARG A 449 -6.83 -28.44 -8.45
#